data_0458e29c65433f577d5239756e8a1743
#
_entry.id   0458e29c65433f577d5239756e8a1743
#
_cell.length_a   1.000
_cell.length_b   1.000
_cell.length_c   1.000
_cell.angle_alpha   90.00
_cell.angle_beta   90.00
_cell.angle_gamma   90.00
#
_symmetry.space_group_name_H-M   'P 1'
#
loop_
_entity.id
_entity.type
_entity.pdbx_description
1 polymer ?
#
loop_
_entity_poly.entity_id
_entity_poly.type
_entity_poly.pdbx_seq_one_letter_code
_entity_poly.pdbx_strand_id
1 'polypeptide(L)'
;YHTYLGEDGKPHVSEGPILKSGEDLSIFFFNEINRARPQVHSLLLRIMAEKTLSAFNKEFYFPHLIVFADRNQVEREETFEIPSAARDRFMMEIPIVIPPEDQIMTNLIFDTKFHDGDKLIETVPSNLIQFDELNDLSHTIQSSIKASKSLEEYTLNLWKATKNPEEYNIKISGIDIQLLIISGASPRGISMMMKTARVNAWLNNRTSVLPEDIHAIFHETMAHRLVFNPVYELRRTEIARELSNEILNKVSAP
;
A
#
# COMPACT_ATOMS: atom_id res chain seq x y z
N TYR A 1 -14.07 18.35 6.77
CA TYR A 1 -14.96 19.53 6.65
C TYR A 1 -14.14 20.81 6.73
N HIS A 2 -14.67 21.88 6.14
CA HIS A 2 -14.13 23.22 6.26
C HIS A 2 -15.15 24.11 6.94
N THR A 3 -14.68 24.96 7.85
CA THR A 3 -15.51 25.98 8.48
C THR A 3 -15.26 27.31 7.76
N TYR A 4 -16.32 27.99 7.35
CA TYR A 4 -16.24 29.31 6.72
C TYR A 4 -17.32 30.24 7.29
N LEU A 5 -17.11 31.54 7.19
CA LEU A 5 -18.12 32.54 7.55
C LEU A 5 -19.03 32.74 6.33
N GLY A 6 -20.33 32.50 6.52
CA GLY A 6 -21.33 32.81 5.50
C GLY A 6 -21.56 34.31 5.36
N GLU A 7 -22.34 34.71 4.33
CA GLU A 7 -22.75 36.09 4.12
C GLU A 7 -23.58 36.66 5.28
N ASP A 8 -24.20 35.77 6.05
CA ASP A 8 -24.94 36.08 7.29
C ASP A 8 -24.04 36.33 8.51
N GLY A 9 -22.73 36.26 8.35
CA GLY A 9 -21.72 36.38 9.41
C GLY A 9 -21.66 35.23 10.39
N LYS A 10 -22.38 34.12 10.12
CA LYS A 10 -22.34 32.92 10.97
C LYS A 10 -21.35 31.89 10.45
N PRO A 11 -20.78 31.07 11.36
CA PRO A 11 -19.93 29.96 10.94
C PRO A 11 -20.77 28.88 10.27
N HIS A 12 -20.41 28.55 9.05
CA HIS A 12 -20.94 27.42 8.29
C HIS A 12 -19.89 26.34 8.17
N VAL A 13 -20.32 25.11 8.01
CA VAL A 13 -19.45 23.94 7.82
C VAL A 13 -19.80 23.30 6.48
N SER A 14 -18.80 23.16 5.62
CA SER A 14 -18.95 22.38 4.39
C SER A 14 -18.35 21.00 4.53
N GLU A 15 -18.97 20.04 3.84
CA GLU A 15 -18.48 18.67 3.78
C GLU A 15 -17.11 18.59 3.09
N GLY A 16 -16.24 17.72 3.60
CA GLY A 16 -14.95 17.44 2.97
C GLY A 16 -15.09 16.51 1.75
N PRO A 17 -14.02 16.34 0.96
CA PRO A 17 -14.06 15.56 -0.28
C PRO A 17 -14.65 14.16 -0.16
N ILE A 18 -14.37 13.45 0.93
CA ILE A 18 -14.88 12.08 1.17
C ILE A 18 -16.41 12.04 1.26
N LEU A 19 -17.03 13.07 1.84
CA LEU A 19 -18.49 13.09 2.03
C LEU A 19 -19.25 13.62 0.81
N LYS A 20 -18.60 14.36 -0.08
CA LYS A 20 -19.25 14.94 -1.27
C LYS A 20 -19.82 13.90 -2.22
N SER A 21 -19.20 12.73 -2.32
CA SER A 21 -19.65 11.63 -3.19
C SER A 21 -20.59 10.66 -2.46
N GLY A 22 -20.88 10.89 -1.18
CA GLY A 22 -21.72 10.00 -0.37
C GLY A 22 -21.10 8.62 -0.16
N GLU A 23 -21.94 7.66 0.22
CA GLU A 23 -21.51 6.29 0.54
C GLU A 23 -21.15 5.46 -0.70
N ASP A 24 -21.45 5.94 -1.90
CA ASP A 24 -21.07 5.32 -3.18
C ASP A 24 -19.62 5.59 -3.57
N LEU A 25 -18.85 6.33 -2.75
CA LEU A 25 -17.44 6.60 -2.99
C LEU A 25 -16.67 5.28 -3.05
N SER A 26 -16.12 4.97 -4.22
CA SER A 26 -15.39 3.72 -4.47
C SER A 26 -13.87 3.88 -4.44
N ILE A 27 -13.35 5.05 -4.83
CA ILE A 27 -11.91 5.36 -4.81
C ILE A 27 -11.69 6.68 -4.12
N PHE A 28 -10.79 6.68 -3.16
CA PHE A 28 -10.26 7.89 -2.54
C PHE A 28 -8.75 7.93 -2.70
N PHE A 29 -8.27 8.90 -3.46
CA PHE A 29 -6.84 9.15 -3.63
C PHE A 29 -6.39 10.28 -2.70
N PHE A 30 -5.44 9.97 -1.82
CA PHE A 30 -4.86 10.93 -0.88
C PHE A 30 -3.50 11.38 -1.40
N ASN A 31 -3.47 12.55 -2.03
CA ASN A 31 -2.23 13.13 -2.54
C ASN A 31 -1.36 13.65 -1.42
N GLU A 32 -0.07 13.33 -1.43
CA GLU A 32 0.95 13.76 -0.47
C GLU A 32 0.56 13.49 1.00
N ILE A 33 0.24 12.24 1.31
CA ILE A 33 -0.22 11.83 2.66
C ILE A 33 0.76 12.25 3.78
N ASN A 34 2.05 12.33 3.49
CA ASN A 34 3.08 12.75 4.43
C ASN A 34 3.01 14.24 4.79
N ARG A 35 2.28 15.07 4.05
CA ARG A 35 1.97 16.46 4.44
C ARG A 35 0.74 16.59 5.33
N ALA A 36 -0.03 15.53 5.46
CA ALA A 36 -1.22 15.53 6.30
C ALA A 36 -0.85 15.52 7.78
N ARG A 37 -1.60 16.30 8.57
CA ARG A 37 -1.45 16.31 10.02
C ARG A 37 -1.80 14.95 10.65
N PRO A 38 -1.24 14.60 11.83
CA PRO A 38 -1.50 13.31 12.49
C PRO A 38 -2.98 12.97 12.72
N GLN A 39 -3.82 13.99 12.92
CA GLN A 39 -5.28 13.82 13.08
C GLN A 39 -5.92 13.25 11.81
N VAL A 40 -5.43 13.66 10.63
CA VAL A 40 -5.91 13.15 9.34
C VAL A 40 -5.44 11.69 9.14
N HIS A 41 -4.20 11.37 9.53
CA HIS A 41 -3.73 9.98 9.53
C HIS A 41 -4.63 9.08 10.37
N SER A 42 -5.02 9.52 11.58
CA SER A 42 -5.92 8.77 12.46
C SER A 42 -7.30 8.54 11.85
N LEU A 43 -7.84 9.55 11.16
CA LEU A 43 -9.10 9.44 10.43
C LEU A 43 -9.02 8.40 9.29
N LEU A 44 -7.94 8.46 8.50
CA LEU A 44 -7.69 7.49 7.43
C LEU A 44 -7.57 6.06 7.96
N LEU A 45 -6.93 5.87 9.11
CA LEU A 45 -6.83 4.56 9.77
C LEU A 45 -8.20 3.93 9.99
N ARG A 46 -9.16 4.74 10.46
CA ARG A 46 -10.53 4.28 10.72
C ARG A 46 -11.25 3.94 9.43
N ILE A 47 -11.21 4.83 8.45
CA ILE A 47 -11.84 4.62 7.13
C ILE A 47 -11.29 3.35 6.45
N MET A 48 -9.97 3.13 6.50
CA MET A 48 -9.35 1.95 5.89
C MET A 48 -9.71 0.65 6.61
N ALA A 49 -9.82 0.68 7.95
CA ALA A 49 -10.07 -0.50 8.76
C ALA A 49 -11.56 -0.86 8.86
N GLU A 50 -12.41 0.14 9.07
CA GLU A 50 -13.82 -0.02 9.42
C GLU A 50 -14.75 0.34 8.27
N LYS A 51 -14.24 0.98 7.21
CA LYS A 51 -15.05 1.52 6.11
C LYS A 51 -16.07 2.55 6.57
N THR A 52 -15.86 3.16 7.73
CA THR A 52 -16.78 4.13 8.33
C THR A 52 -16.12 5.47 8.60
N LEU A 53 -16.94 6.51 8.58
CA LEU A 53 -16.57 7.86 8.95
C LEU A 53 -17.68 8.50 9.77
N SER A 54 -17.39 8.95 10.98
CA SER A 54 -18.33 9.73 11.79
C SER A 54 -18.10 11.23 11.55
N ALA A 55 -19.10 11.93 11.08
CA ALA A 55 -19.11 13.38 10.90
C ALA A 55 -20.53 13.92 11.08
N PHE A 56 -20.67 15.15 11.59
CA PHE A 56 -21.97 15.84 11.77
C PHE A 56 -23.00 15.04 12.56
N ASN A 57 -22.57 14.29 13.59
CA ASN A 57 -23.41 13.37 14.39
C ASN A 57 -24.06 12.26 13.56
N LYS A 58 -23.47 11.91 12.41
CA LYS A 58 -23.87 10.78 11.55
C LYS A 58 -22.69 9.87 11.33
N GLU A 59 -22.97 8.62 11.08
CA GLU A 59 -22.01 7.63 10.63
C GLU A 59 -22.30 7.32 9.15
N PHE A 60 -21.23 7.37 8.34
CA PHE A 60 -21.23 7.07 6.91
C PHE A 60 -20.48 5.77 6.70
N TYR A 61 -20.99 4.89 5.84
CA TYR A 61 -20.38 3.60 5.52
C TYR A 61 -20.04 3.51 4.04
N PHE A 62 -18.79 3.14 3.73
CA PHE A 62 -18.25 3.10 2.37
C PHE A 62 -17.84 1.66 2.01
N PRO A 63 -18.76 0.77 1.65
CA PRO A 63 -18.51 -0.67 1.47
C PRO A 63 -17.49 -0.98 0.38
N HIS A 64 -17.48 -0.19 -0.70
CA HIS A 64 -16.63 -0.41 -1.88
C HIS A 64 -15.36 0.44 -1.90
N LEU A 65 -15.12 1.22 -0.84
CA LEU A 65 -14.02 2.18 -0.82
C LEU A 65 -12.65 1.51 -0.88
N ILE A 66 -11.83 1.93 -1.84
CA ILE A 66 -10.39 1.64 -1.94
C ILE A 66 -9.65 2.95 -1.73
N VAL A 67 -8.67 2.95 -0.83
CA VAL A 67 -7.85 4.12 -0.52
C VAL A 67 -6.49 3.97 -1.20
N PHE A 68 -6.17 4.92 -2.05
CA PHE A 68 -4.82 5.14 -2.57
C PHE A 68 -4.21 6.35 -1.88
N ALA A 69 -2.91 6.33 -1.68
CA ALA A 69 -2.17 7.48 -1.21
C ALA A 69 -0.80 7.50 -1.86
N ASP A 70 -0.30 8.69 -2.16
CA ASP A 70 1.09 8.86 -2.54
C ASP A 70 1.89 9.60 -1.45
N ARG A 71 3.20 9.49 -1.52
CA ARG A 71 4.14 10.29 -0.75
C ARG A 71 5.37 10.63 -1.57
N ASN A 72 5.84 11.85 -1.47
CA ASN A 72 7.12 12.24 -2.01
C ASN A 72 8.21 11.90 -0.97
N GLN A 73 9.11 10.96 -1.30
CA GLN A 73 10.18 10.55 -0.40
C GLN A 73 11.35 11.55 -0.34
N VAL A 74 11.48 12.40 -1.36
CA VAL A 74 12.58 13.38 -1.47
C VAL A 74 12.33 14.60 -0.58
N GLU A 75 11.08 14.99 -0.45
CA GLU A 75 10.70 16.13 0.38
C GLU A 75 10.69 15.75 1.86
N ARG A 76 11.52 16.42 2.65
CA ARG A 76 11.59 16.26 4.11
C ARG A 76 11.08 17.49 4.86
N GLU A 77 11.02 18.63 4.20
CA GLU A 77 10.52 19.86 4.79
C GLU A 77 8.99 19.83 4.86
N GLU A 78 8.43 20.28 5.98
CA GLU A 78 6.98 20.32 6.24
C GLU A 78 6.24 18.98 6.11
N THR A 79 6.92 17.86 6.34
CA THR A 79 6.31 16.53 6.27
C THR A 79 6.20 15.90 7.66
N PHE A 80 5.17 15.06 7.83
CA PHE A 80 4.99 14.24 9.01
C PHE A 80 5.30 12.78 8.66
N GLU A 81 6.02 12.10 9.52
CA GLU A 81 6.19 10.67 9.35
C GLU A 81 4.84 9.95 9.48
N ILE A 82 4.54 9.08 8.53
CA ILE A 82 3.33 8.25 8.57
C ILE A 82 3.54 7.21 9.68
N PRO A 83 2.70 7.19 10.74
CA PRO A 83 2.85 6.23 11.82
C PRO A 83 2.87 4.79 11.31
N SER A 84 3.68 3.92 11.93
CA SER A 84 3.79 2.51 11.53
C SER A 84 2.43 1.80 11.50
N ALA A 85 1.54 2.13 12.44
CA ALA A 85 0.16 1.62 12.46
C ALA A 85 -0.66 2.03 11.23
N ALA A 86 -0.39 3.20 10.64
CA ALA A 86 -1.03 3.65 9.41
C ALA A 86 -0.42 2.92 8.20
N ARG A 87 0.90 2.84 8.13
CA ARG A 87 1.59 2.11 7.06
C ARG A 87 1.14 0.64 6.99
N ASP A 88 1.00 -0.02 8.14
CA ASP A 88 0.57 -1.42 8.23
C ASP A 88 -0.85 -1.68 7.67
N ARG A 89 -1.67 -0.65 7.49
CA ARG A 89 -3.03 -0.78 6.92
C ARG A 89 -3.08 -0.72 5.41
N PHE A 90 -2.09 -0.11 4.78
CA PHE A 90 -1.98 -0.17 3.32
C PHE A 90 -1.61 -1.60 2.88
N MET A 91 -2.22 -2.07 1.82
CA MET A 91 -1.96 -3.41 1.29
C MET A 91 -0.55 -3.52 0.72
N MET A 92 -0.14 -2.54 -0.06
CA MET A 92 1.13 -2.50 -0.77
C MET A 92 1.71 -1.07 -0.72
N GLU A 93 3.03 -0.98 -0.80
CA GLU A 93 3.76 0.24 -1.13
C GLU A 93 4.55 -0.01 -2.42
N ILE A 94 4.22 0.74 -3.47
CA ILE A 94 4.79 0.57 -4.80
C ILE A 94 5.70 1.76 -5.09
N PRO A 95 7.02 1.55 -5.31
CA PRO A 95 7.90 2.63 -5.70
C PRO A 95 7.62 3.03 -7.15
N ILE A 96 7.37 4.32 -7.36
CA ILE A 96 7.29 4.90 -8.71
C ILE A 96 8.69 5.41 -9.05
N VAL A 97 9.32 4.76 -10.01
CA VAL A 97 10.66 5.11 -10.50
C VAL A 97 10.59 5.67 -11.91
N ILE A 98 11.52 6.54 -12.23
CA ILE A 98 11.66 7.05 -13.60
C ILE A 98 12.09 5.87 -14.49
N PRO A 99 11.36 5.61 -15.61
CA PRO A 99 11.77 4.57 -16.55
C PRO A 99 13.18 4.83 -17.09
N PRO A 100 14.05 3.81 -17.15
CA PRO A 100 15.42 3.97 -17.63
C PRO A 100 15.53 4.10 -19.16
N GLU A 101 14.45 3.84 -19.88
CA GLU A 101 14.42 3.82 -21.34
C GLU A 101 14.32 5.23 -21.89
N ASP A 102 15.35 5.69 -22.61
CA ASP A 102 15.42 7.02 -23.23
C ASP A 102 14.20 7.31 -24.15
N GLN A 103 13.67 6.29 -24.82
CA GLN A 103 12.50 6.45 -25.68
C GLN A 103 11.24 6.84 -24.91
N ILE A 104 11.04 6.27 -23.72
CA ILE A 104 9.90 6.64 -22.85
C ILE A 104 10.05 8.07 -22.38
N MET A 105 11.26 8.45 -21.95
CA MET A 105 11.55 9.82 -21.54
C MET A 105 11.38 10.81 -22.69
N THR A 106 11.84 10.47 -23.90
CA THR A 106 11.65 11.28 -25.09
C THR A 106 10.17 11.49 -25.40
N ASN A 107 9.37 10.42 -25.31
CA ASN A 107 7.91 10.52 -25.50
C ASN A 107 7.26 11.43 -24.46
N LEU A 108 7.62 11.28 -23.18
CA LEU A 108 7.07 12.11 -22.09
C LEU A 108 7.41 13.59 -22.25
N ILE A 109 8.59 13.91 -22.80
CA ILE A 109 9.07 15.28 -22.97
C ILE A 109 8.48 15.92 -24.23
N PHE A 110 8.41 15.20 -25.34
CA PHE A 110 8.16 15.79 -26.65
C PHE A 110 6.78 15.46 -27.26
N ASP A 111 6.14 14.35 -26.84
CA ASP A 111 4.80 14.02 -27.34
C ASP A 111 3.73 14.78 -26.53
N THR A 112 3.10 15.73 -27.19
CA THR A 112 2.11 16.64 -26.58
C THR A 112 0.91 15.92 -25.97
N LYS A 113 0.63 14.67 -26.34
CA LYS A 113 -0.45 13.89 -25.72
C LYS A 113 -0.24 13.64 -24.22
N PHE A 114 1.03 13.61 -23.76
CA PHE A 114 1.36 13.44 -22.34
C PHE A 114 1.33 14.73 -21.52
N HIS A 115 1.16 15.88 -22.19
CA HIS A 115 1.13 17.18 -21.52
C HIS A 115 -0.26 17.58 -21.02
N ASP A 116 -1.30 16.84 -21.42
CA ASP A 116 -2.69 17.08 -21.04
C ASP A 116 -3.28 15.83 -20.41
N GLY A 117 -3.24 15.79 -19.07
CA GLY A 117 -3.71 14.64 -18.29
C GLY A 117 -5.20 14.35 -18.50
N ASP A 118 -6.02 15.36 -18.66
CA ASP A 118 -7.47 15.20 -18.85
C ASP A 118 -7.76 14.50 -20.19
N LYS A 119 -7.07 14.89 -21.26
CA LYS A 119 -7.17 14.19 -22.55
C LYS A 119 -6.65 12.75 -22.50
N LEU A 120 -5.61 12.48 -21.72
CA LEU A 120 -5.15 11.11 -21.53
C LEU A 120 -6.22 10.24 -20.83
N ILE A 121 -6.91 10.78 -19.83
CA ILE A 121 -8.00 10.10 -19.14
C ILE A 121 -9.14 9.78 -20.12
N GLU A 122 -9.50 10.70 -21.00
CA GLU A 122 -10.53 10.48 -22.04
C GLU A 122 -10.20 9.34 -22.99
N THR A 123 -8.92 8.94 -23.14
CA THR A 123 -8.52 7.81 -23.98
C THR A 123 -8.78 6.46 -23.32
N VAL A 124 -9.01 6.42 -22.01
CA VAL A 124 -9.30 5.19 -21.29
C VAL A 124 -10.76 4.80 -21.49
N PRO A 125 -11.05 3.58 -21.97
CA PRO A 125 -12.43 3.14 -22.11
C PRO A 125 -13.17 3.20 -20.77
N SER A 126 -14.39 3.74 -20.79
CA SER A 126 -15.26 3.75 -19.60
C SER A 126 -15.80 2.35 -19.29
N ASN A 127 -16.16 2.12 -18.03
CA ASN A 127 -16.81 0.89 -17.56
C ASN A 127 -16.03 -0.41 -17.85
N LEU A 128 -14.71 -0.36 -17.78
CA LEU A 128 -13.87 -1.56 -17.92
C LEU A 128 -14.09 -2.56 -16.78
N ILE A 129 -14.32 -2.06 -15.56
CA ILE A 129 -14.55 -2.86 -14.37
C ILE A 129 -15.72 -2.25 -13.59
N GLN A 130 -16.68 -3.10 -13.21
CA GLN A 130 -17.74 -2.73 -12.32
C GLN A 130 -17.21 -2.69 -10.88
N PHE A 131 -17.14 -1.51 -10.27
CA PHE A 131 -16.51 -1.33 -8.96
C PHE A 131 -17.28 -2.04 -7.82
N ASP A 132 -18.59 -2.18 -7.93
CA ASP A 132 -19.46 -2.87 -6.98
C ASP A 132 -19.27 -4.39 -6.99
N GLU A 133 -18.81 -4.98 -8.10
CA GLU A 133 -18.48 -6.39 -8.22
C GLU A 133 -17.10 -6.76 -7.65
N LEU A 134 -16.22 -5.79 -7.39
CA LEU A 134 -14.84 -6.04 -6.95
C LEU A 134 -14.75 -6.80 -5.61
N ASN A 135 -15.67 -6.55 -4.70
CA ASN A 135 -15.70 -7.27 -3.41
C ASN A 135 -16.03 -8.76 -3.61
N ASP A 136 -17.00 -9.08 -4.45
CA ASP A 136 -17.42 -10.46 -4.76
C ASP A 136 -16.34 -11.19 -5.56
N LEU A 137 -15.74 -10.51 -6.52
CA LEU A 137 -14.58 -11.03 -7.25
C LEU A 137 -13.43 -11.35 -6.31
N SER A 138 -13.09 -10.42 -5.41
CA SER A 138 -12.05 -10.63 -4.39
C SER A 138 -12.37 -11.84 -3.52
N HIS A 139 -13.61 -11.96 -3.03
CA HIS A 139 -14.03 -13.11 -2.23
C HIS A 139 -13.90 -14.42 -3.01
N THR A 140 -14.31 -14.44 -4.27
CA THR A 140 -14.21 -15.59 -5.16
C THR A 140 -12.74 -16.02 -5.35
N ILE A 141 -11.84 -15.08 -5.62
CA ILE A 141 -10.40 -15.37 -5.74
C ILE A 141 -9.86 -15.94 -4.44
N GLN A 142 -10.15 -15.29 -3.30
CA GLN A 142 -9.63 -15.74 -2.00
C GLN A 142 -10.13 -17.14 -1.60
N SER A 143 -11.32 -17.55 -2.02
CA SER A 143 -11.88 -18.86 -1.72
C SER A 143 -11.46 -19.96 -2.69
N SER A 144 -11.25 -19.63 -3.97
CA SER A 144 -10.94 -20.59 -5.03
C SER A 144 -9.46 -20.92 -5.16
N ILE A 145 -8.57 -19.94 -4.96
CA ILE A 145 -7.12 -20.15 -5.10
C ILE A 145 -6.55 -20.78 -3.83
N LYS A 146 -5.95 -21.95 -3.97
CA LYS A 146 -5.47 -22.77 -2.83
C LYS A 146 -3.99 -22.51 -2.54
N ALA A 147 -3.58 -22.81 -1.30
CA ALA A 147 -2.18 -22.90 -0.88
C ALA A 147 -1.91 -24.33 -0.39
N SER A 148 -0.76 -24.90 -0.71
CA SER A 148 -0.32 -26.18 -0.15
C SER A 148 0.19 -26.00 1.28
N LYS A 149 0.25 -27.07 2.06
CA LYS A 149 0.83 -27.04 3.42
C LYS A 149 2.30 -26.62 3.41
N SER A 150 3.06 -27.07 2.43
CA SER A 150 4.47 -26.65 2.28
C SER A 150 4.60 -25.15 2.00
N LEU A 151 3.68 -24.60 1.20
CA LEU A 151 3.64 -23.15 0.97
C LEU A 151 3.22 -22.37 2.24
N GLU A 152 2.31 -22.91 3.05
CA GLU A 152 1.95 -22.31 4.34
C GLU A 152 3.17 -22.23 5.28
N GLU A 153 3.93 -23.32 5.40
CA GLU A 153 5.17 -23.36 6.19
C GLU A 153 6.22 -22.38 5.65
N TYR A 154 6.41 -22.35 4.34
CA TYR A 154 7.30 -21.39 3.68
C TYR A 154 6.91 -19.94 3.98
N THR A 155 5.63 -19.62 3.84
CA THR A 155 5.09 -18.29 4.13
C THR A 155 5.32 -17.87 5.58
N LEU A 156 5.12 -18.81 6.53
CA LEU A 156 5.41 -18.56 7.94
C LEU A 156 6.90 -18.31 8.21
N ASN A 157 7.77 -19.03 7.52
CA ASN A 157 9.22 -18.83 7.65
C ASN A 157 9.65 -17.47 7.07
N LEU A 158 9.13 -17.07 5.93
CA LEU A 158 9.33 -15.72 5.39
C LEU A 158 8.91 -14.64 6.40
N TRP A 159 7.75 -14.80 7.02
CA TRP A 159 7.27 -13.86 8.03
C TRP A 159 8.16 -13.83 9.27
N LYS A 160 8.60 -14.97 9.78
CA LYS A 160 9.55 -15.04 10.90
C LYS A 160 10.88 -14.39 10.57
N ALA A 161 11.38 -14.58 9.35
CA ALA A 161 12.61 -13.95 8.86
C ALA A 161 12.51 -12.41 8.82
N THR A 162 11.32 -11.83 8.66
CA THR A 162 11.14 -10.38 8.79
C THR A 162 11.29 -9.87 10.22
N LYS A 163 11.17 -10.73 11.22
CA LYS A 163 11.28 -10.37 12.64
C LYS A 163 12.69 -10.64 13.18
N ASN A 164 13.21 -11.82 12.86
CA ASN A 164 14.49 -12.31 13.38
C ASN A 164 15.37 -12.75 12.20
N PRO A 165 15.86 -11.82 11.36
CA PRO A 165 16.63 -12.17 10.17
C PRO A 165 17.92 -12.92 10.49
N GLU A 166 18.52 -12.73 11.66
CA GLU A 166 19.72 -13.42 12.12
C GLU A 166 19.50 -14.94 12.26
N GLU A 167 18.31 -15.40 12.65
CA GLU A 167 17.98 -16.83 12.77
C GLU A 167 17.99 -17.55 11.40
N TYR A 168 17.86 -16.78 10.32
CA TYR A 168 17.90 -17.27 8.93
C TYR A 168 19.25 -17.01 8.24
N ASN A 169 20.30 -16.67 9.00
CA ASN A 169 21.65 -16.34 8.47
C ASN A 169 21.63 -15.22 7.42
N ILE A 170 20.70 -14.29 7.53
CA ILE A 170 20.63 -13.11 6.68
C ILE A 170 21.74 -12.15 7.08
N LYS A 171 22.43 -11.59 6.08
CA LYS A 171 23.52 -10.63 6.27
C LYS A 171 23.41 -9.54 5.23
N ILE A 172 23.55 -8.30 5.67
CA ILE A 172 23.58 -7.12 4.80
C ILE A 172 24.90 -6.40 5.06
N SER A 173 25.61 -6.06 3.99
CA SER A 173 26.92 -5.43 4.11
C SER A 173 26.87 -4.10 4.86
N GLY A 174 27.71 -3.96 5.88
CA GLY A 174 27.77 -2.73 6.69
C GLY A 174 26.57 -2.50 7.63
N ILE A 175 25.73 -3.52 7.84
CA ILE A 175 24.58 -3.46 8.74
C ILE A 175 24.72 -4.51 9.85
N ASP A 176 24.54 -4.07 11.09
CA ASP A 176 24.36 -4.99 12.21
C ASP A 176 22.92 -5.52 12.18
N ILE A 177 22.76 -6.77 11.72
CA ILE A 177 21.46 -7.37 11.49
C ILE A 177 20.66 -7.56 12.78
N GLN A 178 21.33 -7.74 13.93
CA GLN A 178 20.70 -7.90 15.23
C GLN A 178 20.08 -6.60 15.74
N LEU A 179 20.62 -5.47 15.31
CA LEU A 179 20.14 -4.14 15.66
C LEU A 179 19.20 -3.54 14.62
N LEU A 180 19.08 -4.16 13.44
CA LEU A 180 18.37 -3.59 12.31
C LEU A 180 16.86 -3.46 12.59
N ILE A 181 16.22 -4.55 13.03
CA ILE A 181 14.76 -4.66 13.15
C ILE A 181 14.32 -4.38 14.57
N ILE A 182 13.55 -3.30 14.77
CA ILE A 182 12.81 -3.06 16.02
C ILE A 182 11.51 -3.85 16.02
N SER A 183 10.80 -3.88 14.88
CA SER A 183 9.58 -4.65 14.72
C SER A 183 9.46 -5.16 13.29
N GLY A 184 9.28 -6.46 13.15
CA GLY A 184 8.95 -7.11 11.89
C GLY A 184 7.50 -6.89 11.47
N ALA A 185 7.12 -7.49 10.34
CA ALA A 185 5.77 -7.37 9.82
C ALA A 185 4.71 -7.95 10.76
N SER A 186 3.55 -7.29 10.82
CA SER A 186 2.42 -7.72 11.65
C SER A 186 1.72 -8.97 11.07
N PRO A 187 0.87 -9.67 11.87
CA PRO A 187 0.00 -10.73 11.34
C PRO A 187 -0.94 -10.25 10.23
N ARG A 188 -1.33 -8.97 10.23
CA ARG A 188 -2.07 -8.35 9.13
C ARG A 188 -1.23 -8.33 7.85
N GLY A 189 0.04 -7.99 7.96
CA GLY A 189 0.97 -7.93 6.82
C GLY A 189 1.04 -9.27 6.09
N ILE A 190 1.28 -10.38 6.79
CA ILE A 190 1.34 -11.71 6.16
C ILE A 190 0.00 -12.11 5.56
N SER A 191 -1.12 -11.77 6.21
CA SER A 191 -2.45 -12.03 5.65
C SER A 191 -2.70 -11.25 4.37
N MET A 192 -2.29 -9.97 4.31
CA MET A 192 -2.39 -9.14 3.11
C MET A 192 -1.48 -9.65 1.99
N MET A 193 -0.26 -10.07 2.31
CA MET A 193 0.64 -10.70 1.35
C MET A 193 0.00 -11.94 0.71
N MET A 194 -0.59 -12.84 1.50
CA MET A 194 -1.25 -14.02 0.95
C MET A 194 -2.48 -13.68 0.12
N LYS A 195 -3.25 -12.66 0.49
CA LYS A 195 -4.35 -12.16 -0.35
C LYS A 195 -3.84 -11.68 -1.71
N THR A 196 -2.76 -10.93 -1.73
CA THR A 196 -2.13 -10.42 -2.96
C THR A 196 -1.54 -11.56 -3.78
N ALA A 197 -0.87 -12.54 -3.16
CA ALA A 197 -0.33 -13.71 -3.86
C ALA A 197 -1.41 -14.54 -4.54
N ARG A 198 -2.59 -14.71 -3.92
CA ARG A 198 -3.74 -15.36 -4.58
C ARG A 198 -4.22 -14.60 -5.80
N VAL A 199 -4.29 -13.27 -5.73
CA VAL A 199 -4.64 -12.45 -6.89
C VAL A 199 -3.59 -12.61 -8.00
N ASN A 200 -2.30 -12.62 -7.65
CA ASN A 200 -1.23 -12.84 -8.63
C ASN A 200 -1.35 -14.22 -9.33
N ALA A 201 -1.60 -15.28 -8.56
CA ALA A 201 -1.85 -16.61 -9.13
C ALA A 201 -3.06 -16.61 -10.08
N TRP A 202 -4.16 -15.97 -9.68
CA TRP A 202 -5.38 -15.84 -10.49
C TRP A 202 -5.13 -15.09 -11.79
N LEU A 203 -4.44 -13.94 -11.74
CA LEU A 203 -4.04 -13.17 -12.93
C LEU A 203 -3.18 -14.00 -13.92
N ASN A 204 -2.44 -14.97 -13.39
CA ASN A 204 -1.66 -15.92 -14.17
C ASN A 204 -2.44 -17.22 -14.50
N ASN A 205 -3.77 -17.21 -14.41
CA ASN A 205 -4.67 -18.34 -14.72
C ASN A 205 -4.35 -19.62 -13.93
N ARG A 206 -3.93 -19.51 -12.68
CA ARG A 206 -3.64 -20.65 -11.80
C ARG A 206 -4.70 -20.78 -10.70
N THR A 207 -4.90 -21.99 -10.24
CA THR A 207 -5.82 -22.34 -9.15
C THR A 207 -5.12 -22.54 -7.80
N SER A 208 -3.80 -22.40 -7.78
CA SER A 208 -3.00 -22.48 -6.57
C SER A 208 -1.86 -21.47 -6.58
N VAL A 209 -1.50 -20.99 -5.40
CA VAL A 209 -0.37 -20.10 -5.19
C VAL A 209 0.93 -20.89 -5.27
N LEU A 210 1.92 -20.34 -5.99
CA LEU A 210 3.28 -20.84 -6.07
C LEU A 210 4.24 -19.90 -5.33
N PRO A 211 5.47 -20.34 -4.99
CA PRO A 211 6.47 -19.46 -4.39
C PRO A 211 6.73 -18.18 -5.20
N GLU A 212 6.71 -18.28 -6.53
CA GLU A 212 6.91 -17.15 -7.45
C GLU A 212 5.85 -16.06 -7.28
N ASP A 213 4.62 -16.43 -6.89
CA ASP A 213 3.55 -15.46 -6.63
C ASP A 213 3.86 -14.63 -5.38
N ILE A 214 4.48 -15.25 -4.38
CA ILE A 214 4.93 -14.57 -3.17
C ILE A 214 6.14 -13.70 -3.50
N HIS A 215 7.12 -14.23 -4.24
CA HIS A 215 8.32 -13.48 -4.62
C HIS A 215 7.97 -12.20 -5.37
N ALA A 216 7.00 -12.26 -6.28
CA ALA A 216 6.59 -11.13 -7.11
C ALA A 216 6.03 -9.94 -6.31
N ILE A 217 5.57 -10.17 -5.07
CA ILE A 217 4.87 -9.14 -4.30
C ILE A 217 5.43 -8.96 -2.87
N PHE A 218 6.45 -9.74 -2.51
CA PHE A 218 6.96 -9.77 -1.14
C PHE A 218 7.46 -8.41 -0.66
N HIS A 219 8.30 -7.76 -1.44
CA HIS A 219 8.86 -6.46 -1.10
C HIS A 219 7.77 -5.41 -0.93
N GLU A 220 6.89 -5.29 -1.90
CA GLU A 220 5.81 -4.29 -1.94
C GLU A 220 4.80 -4.47 -0.81
N THR A 221 4.59 -5.71 -0.35
CA THR A 221 3.65 -6.00 0.74
C THR A 221 4.30 -5.98 2.12
N MET A 222 5.61 -6.22 2.24
CA MET A 222 6.26 -6.41 3.53
C MET A 222 7.16 -5.25 3.95
N ALA A 223 7.92 -4.64 3.04
CA ALA A 223 8.97 -3.66 3.35
C ALA A 223 8.47 -2.43 4.11
N HIS A 224 7.32 -1.89 3.74
CA HIS A 224 6.75 -0.70 4.40
C HIS A 224 6.26 -0.97 5.83
N ARG A 225 6.08 -2.24 6.22
CA ARG A 225 5.65 -2.66 7.56
C ARG A 225 6.78 -2.83 8.55
N LEU A 226 8.01 -2.97 8.06
CA LEU A 226 9.16 -3.15 8.93
C LEU A 226 9.46 -1.83 9.66
N VAL A 227 9.81 -1.94 10.93
CA VAL A 227 10.28 -0.80 11.73
C VAL A 227 11.77 -1.01 11.97
N PHE A 228 12.57 -0.17 11.35
CA PHE A 228 14.02 -0.21 11.50
C PHE A 228 14.47 0.61 12.71
N ASN A 229 15.67 0.29 13.19
CA ASN A 229 16.36 1.15 14.13
C ASN A 229 16.61 2.53 13.48
N PRO A 230 16.41 3.64 14.21
CA PRO A 230 16.57 5.00 13.67
C PRO A 230 17.91 5.27 13.00
N VAL A 231 18.99 4.58 13.43
CA VAL A 231 20.32 4.68 12.81
C VAL A 231 20.30 4.31 11.31
N TYR A 232 19.36 3.44 10.90
CA TYR A 232 19.26 2.94 9.53
C TYR A 232 18.14 3.61 8.71
N GLU A 233 17.33 4.47 9.30
CA GLU A 233 16.17 5.08 8.62
C GLU A 233 16.56 5.94 7.40
N LEU A 234 17.74 6.56 7.41
CA LEU A 234 18.23 7.32 6.24
C LEU A 234 18.45 6.46 4.99
N ARG A 235 18.77 5.19 5.18
CA ARG A 235 19.00 4.20 4.11
C ARG A 235 17.87 3.18 4.02
N ARG A 236 16.73 3.48 4.60
CA ARG A 236 15.58 2.57 4.71
C ARG A 236 15.22 1.89 3.40
N THR A 237 15.08 2.65 2.32
CA THR A 237 14.63 2.12 1.02
C THR A 237 15.60 1.09 0.45
N GLU A 238 16.91 1.38 0.53
CA GLU A 238 17.98 0.48 0.08
C GLU A 238 18.01 -0.79 0.94
N ILE A 239 18.10 -0.62 2.25
CA ILE A 239 18.18 -1.73 3.21
C ILE A 239 16.93 -2.62 3.16
N ALA A 240 15.75 -2.05 3.03
CA ALA A 240 14.51 -2.82 2.91
C ALA A 240 14.47 -3.68 1.64
N ARG A 241 15.00 -3.17 0.53
CA ARG A 241 15.12 -3.92 -0.73
C ARG A 241 16.11 -5.07 -0.58
N GLU A 242 17.30 -4.79 -0.05
CA GLU A 242 18.33 -5.81 0.17
C GLU A 242 17.84 -6.89 1.16
N LEU A 243 17.22 -6.48 2.27
CA LEU A 243 16.65 -7.39 3.25
C LEU A 243 15.56 -8.29 2.64
N SER A 244 14.67 -7.74 1.82
CA SER A 244 13.64 -8.53 1.14
C SER A 244 14.25 -9.58 0.24
N ASN A 245 15.27 -9.22 -0.55
CA ASN A 245 15.98 -10.14 -1.44
C ASN A 245 16.70 -11.23 -0.64
N GLU A 246 17.41 -10.87 0.43
CA GLU A 246 18.11 -11.83 1.27
C GLU A 246 17.15 -12.80 1.98
N ILE A 247 15.99 -12.33 2.44
CA ILE A 247 14.95 -13.20 3.01
C ILE A 247 14.50 -14.23 1.98
N LEU A 248 14.15 -13.79 0.76
CA LEU A 248 13.70 -14.68 -0.31
C LEU A 248 14.79 -15.68 -0.74
N ASN A 249 16.06 -15.28 -0.70
CA ASN A 249 17.19 -16.14 -1.07
C ASN A 249 17.54 -17.19 0.01
N LYS A 250 17.37 -16.83 1.31
CA LYS A 250 17.77 -17.69 2.44
C LYS A 250 16.69 -18.61 2.92
N VAL A 251 15.43 -18.22 2.80
CA VAL A 251 14.30 -19.08 3.18
C VAL A 251 13.99 -20.04 2.04
N SER A 252 14.22 -21.34 2.27
CA SER A 252 14.03 -22.35 1.23
C SER A 252 12.56 -22.44 0.81
N ALA A 253 12.30 -22.27 -0.47
CA ALA A 253 11.00 -22.55 -1.08
C ALA A 253 10.73 -24.06 -1.17
N PRO A 254 9.45 -24.49 -1.10
CA PRO A 254 9.06 -25.89 -1.21
C PRO A 254 9.23 -26.46 -2.63
#